data_07209d14af6efa2ec96bc6c74f18bb63
#
_entry.id   07209d14af6efa2ec96bc6c74f18bb63
#
_cell.length_a   1.000
_cell.length_b   1.000
_cell.length_c   1.000
_cell.angle_alpha   90.00
_cell.angle_beta   90.00
_cell.angle_gamma   90.00
#
_symmetry.space_group_name_H-M   'P 1'
#
loop_
_entity.id
_entity.type
_entity.pdbx_description
1 polymer ?
#
loop_
_entity_poly.entity_id
_entity_poly.type
_entity_poly.pdbx_seq_one_letter_code
_entity_poly.pdbx_strand_id
1 'polypeptide(L)'
;GILNIDVFHNLVNKEIPENRILSHDLLEGAFGRTALVSDIEVMEGYPSSYEASCQRLHRWVRGDWQIASWINCKKISLLSRWKIFDNLRRSLLAPSLLIAILLTPIIFKIQSQVMVLIYIALLLPFIFTIVDFVVTPKNKINGTIKNLKQVLLIFSFIPYQSYMMINAI
;
A
#
# COMPACT_ATOMS: atom_id res chain seq x y z
N GLY A 1 19.96 -4.49 -2.67
CA GLY A 1 20.73 -3.86 -1.59
C GLY A 1 22.03 -4.61 -1.32
N ILE A 2 22.94 -3.98 -0.60
CA ILE A 2 24.20 -4.58 -0.14
C ILE A 2 24.08 -4.81 1.37
N LEU A 3 24.38 -6.01 1.84
CA LEU A 3 24.35 -6.34 3.26
C LEU A 3 25.57 -7.21 3.64
N ASN A 4 26.03 -7.04 4.87
CA ASN A 4 27.03 -7.96 5.44
C ASN A 4 26.27 -9.20 5.97
N ILE A 5 26.53 -10.35 5.37
CA ILE A 5 25.79 -11.59 5.62
C ILE A 5 25.95 -12.05 7.06
N ASP A 6 27.16 -11.99 7.64
CA ASP A 6 27.42 -12.48 9.00
C ASP A 6 26.73 -11.61 10.05
N VAL A 7 26.79 -10.29 9.88
CA VAL A 7 26.09 -9.34 10.76
C VAL A 7 24.59 -9.50 10.65
N PHE A 8 24.08 -9.63 9.44
CA PHE A 8 22.65 -9.79 9.18
C PHE A 8 22.13 -11.11 9.78
N HIS A 9 22.79 -12.22 9.52
CA HIS A 9 22.43 -13.53 10.06
C HIS A 9 22.39 -13.52 11.60
N ASN A 10 23.40 -12.94 12.25
CA ASN A 10 23.46 -12.83 13.70
C ASN A 10 22.36 -11.96 14.32
N LEU A 11 21.91 -10.93 13.59
CA LEU A 11 20.82 -10.06 14.03
C LEU A 11 19.45 -10.74 13.84
N VAL A 12 19.21 -11.31 12.66
CA VAL A 12 17.90 -11.85 12.28
C VAL A 12 17.58 -13.12 13.04
N ASN A 13 18.52 -14.05 13.18
CA ASN A 13 18.32 -15.32 13.90
C ASN A 13 17.92 -15.16 15.38
N LYS A 14 18.31 -14.05 16.00
CA LYS A 14 17.95 -13.77 17.40
C LYS A 14 16.55 -13.17 17.56
N GLU A 15 16.05 -12.53 16.54
CA GLU A 15 14.85 -11.68 16.64
C GLU A 15 13.65 -12.23 15.86
N ILE A 16 13.91 -13.05 14.86
CA ILE A 16 12.86 -13.64 14.02
C ILE A 16 12.85 -15.16 14.25
N PRO A 17 11.76 -15.70 14.81
CA PRO A 17 11.61 -17.15 15.00
C PRO A 17 11.63 -17.91 13.67
N GLU A 18 12.24 -19.08 13.66
CA GLU A 18 12.27 -19.97 12.50
C GLU A 18 10.86 -20.27 11.97
N ASN A 19 10.73 -20.37 10.64
CA ASN A 19 9.50 -20.71 9.93
C ASN A 19 8.32 -19.75 10.12
N ARG A 20 8.53 -18.57 10.72
CA ARG A 20 7.45 -17.60 10.92
C ARG A 20 7.32 -16.62 9.76
N ILE A 21 8.43 -16.25 9.15
CA ILE A 21 8.51 -15.34 8.02
C ILE A 21 9.61 -15.83 7.09
N LEU A 22 9.35 -15.91 5.79
CA LEU A 22 10.35 -16.31 4.81
C LEU A 22 11.42 -15.24 4.62
N SER A 23 10.99 -14.01 4.34
CA SER A 23 11.81 -12.79 4.20
C SER A 23 10.87 -11.58 4.20
N HIS A 24 11.26 -10.49 4.87
CA HIS A 24 10.46 -9.26 4.87
C HIS A 24 11.35 -8.02 5.01
N ASP A 25 11.58 -7.33 3.90
CA ASP A 25 12.49 -6.19 3.79
C ASP A 25 12.27 -5.13 4.87
N LEU A 26 11.02 -4.80 5.19
CA LEU A 26 10.70 -3.79 6.20
C LEU A 26 11.12 -4.23 7.60
N LEU A 27 10.90 -5.49 7.97
CA LEU A 27 11.26 -6.01 9.29
C LEU A 27 12.76 -6.18 9.42
N GLU A 28 13.39 -6.75 8.40
CA GLU A 28 14.84 -6.91 8.30
C GLU A 28 15.55 -5.56 8.38
N GLY A 29 15.04 -4.57 7.64
CA GLY A 29 15.55 -3.20 7.68
C GLY A 29 15.32 -2.49 9.02
N ALA A 30 14.26 -2.85 9.75
CA ALA A 30 14.00 -2.29 11.09
C ALA A 30 15.02 -2.77 12.13
N PHE A 31 15.47 -4.03 12.05
CA PHE A 31 16.52 -4.57 12.91
C PHE A 31 17.92 -4.23 12.40
N GLY A 32 18.15 -4.32 11.09
CA GLY A 32 19.45 -4.13 10.45
C GLY A 32 19.88 -2.67 10.27
N ARG A 33 19.03 -1.69 10.56
CA ARG A 33 19.30 -0.25 10.40
C ARG A 33 19.81 0.11 9.01
N THR A 34 18.96 -0.04 8.01
CA THR A 34 19.28 0.26 6.60
C THR A 34 19.58 1.74 6.38
N ALA A 35 20.55 2.02 5.50
CA ALA A 35 20.85 3.35 5.00
C ALA A 35 20.56 3.45 3.49
N LEU A 36 20.22 4.65 3.04
CA LEU A 36 20.03 4.94 1.61
C LEU A 36 21.37 5.34 1.00
N VAL A 37 21.75 4.67 -0.10
CA VAL A 37 22.89 5.03 -0.94
C VAL A 37 22.34 5.68 -2.20
N SER A 38 22.46 7.00 -2.32
CA SER A 38 21.81 7.81 -3.35
C SER A 38 22.62 7.94 -4.66
N ASP A 39 23.87 7.50 -4.66
CA ASP A 39 24.80 7.54 -5.79
C ASP A 39 24.85 6.22 -6.58
N ILE A 40 24.08 5.20 -6.15
CA ILE A 40 23.96 3.92 -6.84
C ILE A 40 22.52 3.75 -7.35
N GLU A 41 22.37 3.64 -8.66
CA GLU A 41 21.10 3.35 -9.31
C GLU A 41 21.02 1.87 -9.69
N VAL A 42 19.89 1.23 -9.36
CA VAL A 42 19.60 -0.16 -9.73
C VAL A 42 18.32 -0.17 -10.57
N MET A 43 18.38 -0.76 -11.76
CA MET A 43 17.21 -0.93 -12.62
C MET A 43 16.51 -2.25 -12.31
N GLU A 44 15.26 -2.17 -11.92
CA GLU A 44 14.42 -3.34 -11.68
C GLU A 44 13.35 -3.49 -12.77
N GLY A 45 13.02 -4.75 -13.10
CA GLY A 45 11.90 -5.06 -14.00
C GLY A 45 10.56 -4.76 -13.35
N TYR A 46 9.67 -4.08 -14.08
CA TYR A 46 8.29 -3.85 -13.65
C TYR A 46 7.38 -4.96 -14.20
N PRO A 47 6.34 -5.41 -13.46
CA PRO A 47 5.38 -6.38 -13.99
C PRO A 47 4.75 -5.90 -15.29
N SER A 48 4.79 -6.73 -16.33
CA SER A 48 4.28 -6.39 -17.67
C SER A 48 2.75 -6.44 -17.78
N SER A 49 2.07 -7.08 -16.83
CA SER A 49 0.62 -7.22 -16.81
C SER A 49 0.03 -6.80 -15.46
N TYR A 50 -1.25 -6.42 -15.49
CA TYR A 50 -2.00 -6.10 -14.27
C TYR A 50 -2.08 -7.30 -13.33
N GLU A 51 -2.29 -8.51 -13.86
CA GLU A 51 -2.34 -9.74 -13.07
C GLU A 51 -1.02 -10.00 -12.34
N ALA A 52 0.12 -9.90 -13.02
CA ALA A 52 1.44 -10.06 -12.41
C ALA A 52 1.69 -9.02 -11.30
N SER A 53 1.23 -7.78 -11.51
CA SER A 53 1.29 -6.71 -10.51
C SER A 53 0.43 -7.06 -9.28
N CYS A 54 -0.78 -7.57 -9.50
CA CYS A 54 -1.68 -8.00 -8.44
C CYS A 54 -1.12 -9.18 -7.64
N GLN A 55 -0.54 -10.18 -8.29
CA GLN A 55 0.10 -11.32 -7.62
C GLN A 55 1.30 -10.88 -6.76
N ARG A 56 2.09 -9.91 -7.24
CA ARG A 56 3.18 -9.31 -6.47
C ARG A 56 2.63 -8.59 -5.25
N LEU A 57 1.61 -7.77 -5.42
CA LEU A 57 0.96 -7.05 -4.33
C LEU A 57 0.35 -7.98 -3.29
N HIS A 58 -0.31 -9.06 -3.73
CA HIS A 58 -0.87 -10.08 -2.85
C HIS A 58 0.21 -10.71 -1.94
N ARG A 59 1.38 -11.05 -2.50
CA ARG A 59 2.51 -11.58 -1.70
C ARG A 59 3.02 -10.57 -0.68
N TRP A 60 3.12 -9.29 -1.06
CA TRP A 60 3.54 -8.23 -0.15
C TRP A 60 2.55 -8.03 1.00
N VAL A 61 1.27 -7.96 0.69
CA VAL A 61 0.22 -7.83 1.71
C VAL A 61 0.25 -9.01 2.68
N ARG A 62 0.39 -10.23 2.18
CA ARG A 62 0.53 -11.43 3.04
C ARG A 62 1.75 -11.31 3.95
N GLY A 63 2.89 -10.87 3.43
CA GLY A 63 4.09 -10.62 4.23
C GLY A 63 3.87 -9.54 5.29
N ASP A 64 3.24 -8.43 4.94
CA ASP A 64 2.90 -7.36 5.88
C ASP A 64 2.03 -7.87 7.05
N TRP A 65 1.04 -8.73 6.78
CA TRP A 65 0.20 -9.31 7.83
C TRP A 65 0.94 -10.33 8.70
N GLN A 66 1.88 -11.07 8.13
CA GLN A 66 2.73 -11.97 8.92
C GLN A 66 3.56 -11.22 9.95
N ILE A 67 4.00 -9.99 9.65
CA ILE A 67 4.77 -9.16 10.58
C ILE A 67 3.91 -8.28 11.50
N ALA A 68 2.59 -8.36 11.45
CA ALA A 68 1.68 -7.49 12.23
C ALA A 68 1.95 -7.54 13.75
N SER A 69 2.36 -8.68 14.29
CA SER A 69 2.67 -8.83 15.72
C SER A 69 3.85 -7.95 16.18
N TRP A 70 4.77 -7.57 15.29
CA TRP A 70 5.91 -6.72 15.61
C TRP A 70 5.54 -5.24 15.82
N ILE A 71 4.29 -4.81 15.54
CA ILE A 71 3.81 -3.48 15.91
C ILE A 71 4.01 -3.22 17.42
N ASN A 72 3.86 -4.25 18.25
CA ASN A 72 4.04 -4.15 19.71
C ASN A 72 5.49 -4.40 20.17
N CYS A 73 6.41 -4.69 19.26
CA CYS A 73 7.80 -4.97 19.59
C CYS A 73 8.54 -3.68 20.02
N LYS A 74 9.02 -3.65 21.27
CA LYS A 74 9.76 -2.51 21.80
C LYS A 74 11.21 -2.42 21.29
N LYS A 75 11.74 -3.45 20.66
CA LYS A 75 13.12 -3.51 20.15
C LYS A 75 13.30 -2.72 18.85
N ILE A 76 12.23 -2.50 18.09
CA ILE A 76 12.25 -1.69 16.88
C ILE A 76 11.78 -0.27 17.15
N SER A 77 12.23 0.69 16.31
CA SER A 77 11.88 2.10 16.45
C SER A 77 10.37 2.34 16.32
N LEU A 78 9.88 3.43 16.91
CA LEU A 78 8.49 3.85 16.76
C LEU A 78 8.14 4.08 15.28
N LEU A 79 9.07 4.62 14.50
CA LEU A 79 8.89 4.82 13.06
C LEU A 79 8.74 3.48 12.32
N SER A 80 9.53 2.45 12.68
CA SER A 80 9.39 1.12 12.07
C SER A 80 8.04 0.48 12.40
N ARG A 81 7.59 0.62 13.65
CA ARG A 81 6.25 0.16 14.07
C ARG A 81 5.14 0.88 13.31
N TRP A 82 5.28 2.20 13.13
CA TRP A 82 4.36 2.99 12.31
C TRP A 82 4.33 2.52 10.85
N LYS A 83 5.48 2.23 10.23
CA LYS A 83 5.55 1.70 8.87
C LYS A 83 4.82 0.37 8.72
N ILE A 84 4.96 -0.55 9.69
CA ILE A 84 4.20 -1.81 9.70
C ILE A 84 2.70 -1.50 9.75
N PHE A 85 2.25 -0.69 10.70
CA PHE A 85 0.84 -0.29 10.81
C PHE A 85 0.32 0.36 9.52
N ASP A 86 1.08 1.26 8.90
CA ASP A 86 0.69 1.95 7.67
C ASP A 86 0.53 0.98 6.49
N ASN A 87 1.37 -0.05 6.38
CA ASN A 87 1.21 -1.11 5.37
C ASN A 87 -0.10 -1.88 5.58
N LEU A 88 -0.40 -2.28 6.83
CA LEU A 88 -1.66 -2.96 7.15
C LEU A 88 -2.88 -2.07 6.83
N ARG A 89 -2.83 -0.81 7.22
CA ARG A 89 -3.88 0.17 6.91
C ARG A 89 -4.11 0.32 5.41
N ARG A 90 -3.03 0.38 4.62
CA ARG A 90 -3.10 0.49 3.15
C ARG A 90 -3.73 -0.74 2.50
N SER A 91 -3.47 -1.93 3.01
CA SER A 91 -4.06 -3.16 2.50
C SER A 91 -5.58 -3.22 2.72
N LEU A 92 -6.10 -2.55 3.76
CA LEU A 92 -7.54 -2.48 4.05
C LEU A 92 -8.27 -1.38 3.25
N LEU A 93 -7.56 -0.53 2.50
CA LEU A 93 -8.18 0.61 1.83
C LEU A 93 -9.21 0.17 0.78
N ALA A 94 -8.85 -0.74 -0.13
CA ALA A 94 -9.76 -1.22 -1.17
C ALA A 94 -10.98 -1.96 -0.59
N PRO A 95 -10.83 -2.91 0.37
CA PRO A 95 -11.98 -3.51 1.08
C PRO A 95 -12.88 -2.49 1.76
N SER A 96 -12.30 -1.51 2.47
CA SER A 96 -13.08 -0.48 3.15
C SER A 96 -13.87 0.40 2.19
N LEU A 97 -13.26 0.77 1.05
CA LEU A 97 -13.95 1.52 -0.02
C LEU A 97 -15.09 0.71 -0.63
N LEU A 98 -14.88 -0.57 -0.90
CA LEU A 98 -15.92 -1.44 -1.44
C LEU A 98 -17.12 -1.55 -0.46
N ILE A 99 -16.83 -1.79 0.83
CA ILE A 99 -17.84 -1.84 1.87
C ILE A 99 -18.58 -0.49 1.96
N ALA A 100 -17.87 0.61 1.93
CA ALA A 100 -18.46 1.95 1.94
C ALA A 100 -19.42 2.17 0.76
N ILE A 101 -19.01 1.76 -0.45
CA ILE A 101 -19.86 1.85 -1.66
C ILE A 101 -21.13 1.01 -1.51
N LEU A 102 -21.00 -0.23 -1.04
CA LEU A 102 -22.14 -1.15 -0.88
C LEU A 102 -23.10 -0.72 0.23
N LEU A 103 -22.60 -0.14 1.31
CA LEU A 103 -23.42 0.35 2.42
C LEU A 103 -24.05 1.73 2.15
N THR A 104 -23.55 2.45 1.15
CA THR A 104 -24.04 3.78 0.77
C THR A 104 -25.58 3.87 0.67
N PRO A 105 -26.28 2.99 -0.07
CA PRO A 105 -27.75 3.06 -0.20
C PRO A 105 -28.49 2.80 1.12
N ILE A 106 -27.88 2.05 2.02
CA ILE A 106 -28.47 1.70 3.32
C ILE A 106 -28.29 2.85 4.31
N ILE A 107 -27.09 3.42 4.34
CA ILE A 107 -26.70 4.49 5.27
C ILE A 107 -27.36 5.82 4.88
N PHE A 108 -27.69 6.02 3.60
CA PHE A 108 -28.37 7.24 3.11
C PHE A 108 -29.67 7.57 3.87
N LYS A 109 -30.36 6.55 4.39
CA LYS A 109 -31.54 6.74 5.23
C LYS A 109 -31.22 7.18 6.66
N ILE A 110 -29.97 7.03 7.10
CA ILE A 110 -29.62 7.14 8.52
C ILE A 110 -28.79 8.40 8.82
N GLN A 111 -27.84 8.81 7.97
CA GLN A 111 -26.95 9.94 8.32
C GLN A 111 -26.27 10.56 7.08
N SER A 112 -26.81 11.68 6.61
CA SER A 112 -26.31 12.42 5.42
C SER A 112 -24.85 12.88 5.51
N GLN A 113 -24.35 13.18 6.71
CA GLN A 113 -22.98 13.69 6.93
C GLN A 113 -21.89 12.65 6.63
N VAL A 114 -22.10 11.38 7.03
CA VAL A 114 -21.16 10.27 6.74
C VAL A 114 -21.06 10.03 5.24
N MET A 115 -22.18 10.18 4.54
CA MET A 115 -22.23 10.04 3.08
C MET A 115 -21.39 11.09 2.36
N VAL A 116 -21.45 12.33 2.82
CA VAL A 116 -20.63 13.41 2.25
C VAL A 116 -19.13 13.08 2.37
N LEU A 117 -18.68 12.56 3.50
CA LEU A 117 -17.28 12.15 3.70
C LEU A 117 -16.88 10.99 2.78
N ILE A 118 -17.76 10.00 2.58
CA ILE A 118 -17.51 8.89 1.66
C ILE A 118 -17.38 9.41 0.21
N TYR A 119 -18.29 10.28 -0.22
CA TYR A 119 -18.24 10.89 -1.56
C TYR A 119 -17.00 11.75 -1.74
N ILE A 120 -16.62 12.56 -0.75
CA ILE A 120 -15.38 13.33 -0.79
C ILE A 120 -14.18 12.39 -0.96
N ALA A 121 -14.07 11.33 -0.17
CA ALA A 121 -12.99 10.36 -0.25
C ALA A 121 -12.91 9.69 -1.64
N LEU A 122 -14.05 9.33 -2.22
CA LEU A 122 -14.15 8.73 -3.55
C LEU A 122 -13.81 9.71 -4.67
N LEU A 123 -14.19 10.98 -4.52
CA LEU A 123 -13.97 12.03 -5.53
C LEU A 123 -12.59 12.69 -5.41
N LEU A 124 -11.87 12.49 -4.30
CA LEU A 124 -10.59 13.13 -4.04
C LEU A 124 -9.56 12.94 -5.17
N PRO A 125 -9.37 11.74 -5.76
CA PRO A 125 -8.47 11.56 -6.91
C PRO A 125 -8.90 12.39 -8.15
N PHE A 126 -10.21 12.56 -8.34
CA PHE A 126 -10.77 13.39 -9.40
C PHE A 126 -10.47 14.87 -9.17
N ILE A 127 -10.67 15.34 -7.93
CA ILE A 127 -10.39 16.72 -7.53
C ILE A 127 -8.91 17.03 -7.74
N PHE A 128 -7.99 16.16 -7.32
CA PHE A 128 -6.56 16.35 -7.57
C PHE A 128 -6.22 16.41 -9.05
N THR A 129 -6.85 15.58 -9.89
CA THR A 129 -6.65 15.63 -11.35
C THR A 129 -7.09 16.96 -11.94
N ILE A 130 -8.21 17.53 -11.47
CA ILE A 130 -8.70 18.84 -11.90
C ILE A 130 -7.77 19.95 -11.42
N VAL A 131 -7.35 19.92 -10.16
CA VAL A 131 -6.42 20.90 -9.58
C VAL A 131 -5.10 20.88 -10.35
N ASP A 132 -4.54 19.73 -10.62
CA ASP A 132 -3.32 19.57 -11.41
C ASP A 132 -3.51 20.14 -12.83
N PHE A 133 -4.64 19.95 -13.45
CA PHE A 133 -5.00 20.54 -14.73
C PHE A 133 -5.02 22.08 -14.69
N VAL A 134 -5.49 22.69 -13.66
CA VAL A 134 -5.59 24.16 -13.52
C VAL A 134 -4.23 24.78 -13.18
N VAL A 135 -3.49 24.16 -12.25
CA VAL A 135 -2.23 24.72 -11.69
C VAL A 135 -1.05 24.61 -12.65
N THR A 136 -0.98 23.58 -13.45
CA THR A 136 0.15 23.31 -14.33
C THR A 136 -0.18 23.42 -15.83
N PRO A 137 -0.12 24.58 -16.55
CA PRO A 137 -0.69 24.79 -17.89
C PRO A 137 0.09 24.27 -19.11
N LYS A 138 1.19 23.55 -19.00
CA LYS A 138 1.98 23.13 -20.17
C LYS A 138 1.78 21.65 -20.56
N ASN A 139 1.35 21.40 -21.80
CA ASN A 139 1.19 20.08 -22.49
C ASN A 139 0.17 19.08 -21.90
N LYS A 140 -1.09 19.46 -21.65
CA LYS A 140 -1.92 18.85 -20.64
C LYS A 140 -3.10 18.01 -21.04
N ILE A 141 -3.68 18.22 -22.18
CA ILE A 141 -4.92 17.51 -22.57
C ILE A 141 -4.67 16.00 -22.55
N ASN A 142 -3.56 15.55 -23.10
CA ASN A 142 -3.20 14.11 -23.10
C ASN A 142 -2.90 13.58 -21.70
N GLY A 143 -2.25 14.36 -20.85
CA GLY A 143 -1.97 14.00 -19.46
C GLY A 143 -3.25 13.89 -18.62
N THR A 144 -4.15 14.86 -18.74
CA THR A 144 -5.43 14.87 -18.03
C THR A 144 -6.34 13.72 -18.46
N ILE A 145 -6.43 13.43 -19.76
CA ILE A 145 -7.18 12.28 -20.27
C ILE A 145 -6.59 10.97 -19.73
N LYS A 146 -5.26 10.85 -19.69
CA LYS A 146 -4.57 9.67 -19.11
C LYS A 146 -4.92 9.51 -17.63
N ASN A 147 -4.83 10.58 -16.83
CA ASN A 147 -5.17 10.57 -15.42
C ASN A 147 -6.64 10.21 -15.18
N LEU A 148 -7.55 10.77 -15.98
CA LEU A 148 -8.97 10.44 -15.90
C LEU A 148 -9.24 8.97 -16.19
N LYS A 149 -8.64 8.41 -17.24
CA LYS A 149 -8.72 6.98 -17.54
C LYS A 149 -8.17 6.13 -16.39
N GLN A 150 -7.06 6.55 -15.81
CA GLN A 150 -6.46 5.86 -14.66
C GLN A 150 -7.39 5.85 -13.44
N VAL A 151 -8.04 6.96 -13.12
CA VAL A 151 -9.02 7.03 -12.03
C VAL A 151 -10.21 6.11 -12.30
N LEU A 152 -10.76 6.10 -13.51
CA LEU A 152 -11.85 5.20 -13.88
C LEU A 152 -11.45 3.72 -13.77
N LEU A 153 -10.24 3.37 -14.19
CA LEU A 153 -9.71 2.01 -14.04
C LEU A 153 -9.55 1.63 -12.57
N ILE A 154 -9.04 2.53 -11.72
CA ILE A 154 -8.92 2.28 -10.28
C ILE A 154 -10.29 1.91 -9.69
N PHE A 155 -11.34 2.68 -9.99
CA PHE A 155 -12.70 2.38 -9.54
C PHE A 155 -13.20 1.02 -10.05
N SER A 156 -12.98 0.73 -11.31
CA SER A 156 -13.39 -0.55 -11.92
C SER A 156 -12.73 -1.76 -11.29
N PHE A 157 -11.49 -1.60 -10.78
CA PHE A 157 -10.74 -2.68 -10.17
C PHE A 157 -10.90 -2.80 -8.64
N ILE A 158 -11.61 -1.88 -7.97
CA ILE A 158 -11.84 -1.95 -6.52
C ILE A 158 -12.36 -3.32 -6.06
N PRO A 159 -13.39 -3.93 -6.69
CA PRO A 159 -13.90 -5.24 -6.24
C PRO A 159 -12.82 -6.34 -6.32
N TYR A 160 -12.08 -6.39 -7.40
CA TYR A 160 -11.01 -7.37 -7.57
C TYR A 160 -9.85 -7.15 -6.59
N GLN A 161 -9.43 -5.91 -6.41
CA GLN A 161 -8.41 -5.55 -5.42
C GLN A 161 -8.86 -5.89 -4.00
N SER A 162 -10.12 -5.61 -3.66
CA SER A 162 -10.69 -5.94 -2.36
C SER A 162 -10.66 -7.45 -2.09
N TYR A 163 -11.08 -8.25 -3.08
CA TYR A 163 -10.98 -9.71 -2.99
C TYR A 163 -9.54 -10.17 -2.76
N MET A 164 -8.61 -9.65 -3.54
CA MET A 164 -7.19 -9.97 -3.44
C MET A 164 -6.60 -9.62 -2.07
N MET A 165 -6.92 -8.43 -1.54
CA MET A 165 -6.44 -7.98 -0.23
C MET A 165 -7.00 -8.86 0.89
N ILE A 166 -8.30 -9.16 0.87
CA ILE A 166 -8.94 -10.04 1.86
C ILE A 166 -8.36 -11.46 1.79
N ASN A 167 -8.08 -11.97 0.60
CA ASN A 167 -7.49 -13.31 0.44
C ASN A 167 -6.03 -13.37 0.90
N ALA A 168 -5.32 -12.24 0.89
CA ALA A 168 -3.94 -12.16 1.35
C ALA A 168 -3.81 -12.09 2.88
N ILE A 169 -4.83 -11.59 3.58
CA ILE A 169 -4.90 -11.47 5.04
C ILE A 169 -5.12 -12.81 5.71
#